data_dc4a3dd9cab82d026b2842632141aeb3
#
_entry.id   dc4a3dd9cab82d026b2842632141aeb3
#
_cell.length_a   1.000
_cell.length_b   1.000
_cell.length_c   1.000
_cell.angle_alpha   90.00
_cell.angle_beta   90.00
_cell.angle_gamma   90.00
#
_symmetry.space_group_name_H-M   'P 1'
#
loop_
_entity.id
_entity.type
_entity.pdbx_description
1 polymer ?
#
loop_
_entity_poly.entity_id
_entity_poly.type
_entity_poly.pdbx_seq_one_letter_code
_entity_poly.pdbx_strand_id
1 'polypeptide(L)'
;MAISIEGRIARSPNVCGGRVCIAGHRVRVLDVVVWHEHQGMSPDEIVTQVPSLTLADVHAALAYYFDHMEEIREEMQAERAQAEEFRRTHPLTA
;
A
#
# COMPACT_ATOMS: atom_id res chain seq x y z
N MET A 1 10.46 3.54 -11.79
CA MET A 1 11.52 2.52 -11.91
C MET A 1 11.09 1.26 -11.18
N ALA A 2 11.27 0.12 -11.81
CA ALA A 2 10.99 -1.14 -11.15
C ALA A 2 12.03 -1.37 -10.06
N ILE A 3 11.58 -1.74 -8.86
CA ILE A 3 12.46 -1.85 -7.72
C ILE A 3 12.90 -3.28 -7.48
N SER A 4 12.01 -4.24 -7.61
CA SER A 4 12.37 -5.60 -7.33
C SER A 4 11.23 -6.56 -7.62
N ILE A 5 11.50 -7.83 -7.39
CA ILE A 5 10.57 -8.94 -7.48
C ILE A 5 9.95 -9.00 -8.87
N GLU A 6 10.84 -9.21 -9.84
CA GLU A 6 10.46 -9.40 -11.25
C GLU A 6 9.64 -8.24 -11.82
N GLY A 7 9.92 -7.02 -11.33
CA GLY A 7 9.24 -5.84 -11.83
C GLY A 7 7.82 -5.66 -11.33
N ARG A 8 7.41 -6.42 -10.33
CA ARG A 8 6.05 -6.29 -9.79
C ARG A 8 5.86 -5.10 -8.89
N ILE A 9 6.95 -4.57 -8.33
CA ILE A 9 6.91 -3.42 -7.44
C ILE A 9 7.58 -2.25 -8.14
N ALA A 10 6.94 -1.10 -8.13
CA ALA A 10 7.43 0.06 -8.85
C ALA A 10 7.16 1.34 -8.09
N ARG A 11 7.94 2.36 -8.40
CA ARG A 11 7.75 3.71 -7.88
C ARG A 11 7.81 4.66 -9.05
N SER A 12 6.76 5.45 -9.25
CA SER A 12 6.69 6.42 -10.33
C SER A 12 6.14 7.72 -9.81
N PRO A 13 6.70 8.87 -10.22
CA PRO A 13 6.28 10.16 -9.66
C PRO A 13 4.80 10.47 -9.82
N ASN A 14 4.18 9.97 -10.88
CA ASN A 14 2.79 10.30 -11.20
C ASN A 14 1.81 9.19 -10.84
N VAL A 15 2.27 8.17 -10.13
CA VAL A 15 1.40 7.06 -9.74
C VAL A 15 1.46 6.92 -8.22
N CYS A 16 0.29 6.84 -7.59
CA CYS A 16 0.18 6.71 -6.13
C CYS A 16 0.96 7.78 -5.37
N GLY A 17 1.03 8.99 -5.94
CA GLY A 17 1.74 10.10 -5.29
C GLY A 17 3.22 9.86 -5.15
N GLY A 18 3.83 9.07 -6.03
CA GLY A 18 5.24 8.74 -5.95
C GLY A 18 5.56 7.65 -4.96
N ARG A 19 4.56 7.06 -4.35
CA ARG A 19 4.77 6.00 -3.37
C ARG A 19 4.92 4.66 -4.05
N VAL A 20 5.55 3.72 -3.36
CA VAL A 20 5.78 2.39 -3.92
C VAL A 20 4.45 1.67 -4.08
N CYS A 21 4.23 1.08 -5.24
CA CYS A 21 2.97 0.42 -5.55
C CYS A 21 3.22 -0.83 -6.39
N ILE A 22 2.15 -1.58 -6.62
CA ILE A 22 2.20 -2.74 -7.49
C ILE A 22 2.21 -2.24 -8.93
N ALA A 23 3.20 -2.69 -9.71
CA ALA A 23 3.40 -2.21 -11.08
C ALA A 23 2.13 -2.42 -11.91
N GLY A 24 1.74 -1.39 -12.64
CA GLY A 24 0.55 -1.44 -13.47
C GLY A 24 -0.76 -1.24 -12.71
N HIS A 25 -0.69 -0.99 -11.41
CA HIS A 25 -1.86 -0.79 -10.57
C HIS A 25 -1.70 0.47 -9.73
N ARG A 26 -2.81 0.95 -9.20
CA ARG A 26 -2.79 2.05 -8.24
C ARG A 26 -2.88 1.56 -6.80
N VAL A 27 -2.68 0.26 -6.60
CA VAL A 27 -2.65 -0.34 -5.27
C VAL A 27 -1.23 -0.20 -4.74
N ARG A 28 -1.10 0.47 -3.60
CA ARG A 28 0.20 0.69 -2.96
C ARG A 28 0.59 -0.54 -2.14
N VAL A 29 1.90 -0.68 -1.92
CA VAL A 29 2.36 -1.69 -0.98
C VAL A 29 1.70 -1.47 0.38
N LEU A 30 1.57 -0.20 0.80
CA LEU A 30 0.90 0.16 2.05
C LEU A 30 -0.52 -0.39 2.13
N ASP A 31 -1.27 -0.36 1.02
CA ASP A 31 -2.63 -0.87 1.03
C ASP A 31 -2.66 -2.36 1.33
N VAL A 32 -1.75 -3.12 0.71
CA VAL A 32 -1.66 -4.56 0.95
C VAL A 32 -1.26 -4.84 2.40
N VAL A 33 -0.34 -4.05 2.94
CA VAL A 33 0.09 -4.19 4.33
C VAL A 33 -1.08 -3.97 5.29
N VAL A 34 -1.88 -2.94 5.05
CA VAL A 34 -3.04 -2.66 5.90
C VAL A 34 -4.02 -3.84 5.85
N TRP A 35 -4.32 -4.34 4.67
CA TRP A 35 -5.25 -5.46 4.55
C TRP A 35 -4.72 -6.71 5.24
N HIS A 36 -3.45 -7.03 5.05
CA HIS A 36 -2.88 -8.27 5.56
C HIS A 36 -2.50 -8.18 7.04
N GLU A 37 -1.75 -7.14 7.42
CA GLU A 37 -1.19 -7.04 8.76
C GLU A 37 -2.13 -6.43 9.77
N HIS A 38 -2.97 -5.50 9.33
CA HIS A 38 -3.86 -4.79 10.25
C HIS A 38 -5.29 -5.28 10.22
N GLN A 39 -5.75 -5.80 9.08
CA GLN A 39 -7.11 -6.31 8.97
C GLN A 39 -7.18 -7.84 8.95
N GLY A 40 -6.02 -8.50 8.97
CA GLY A 40 -5.97 -9.94 9.08
C GLY A 40 -6.42 -10.71 7.84
N MET A 41 -6.41 -10.06 6.67
CA MET A 41 -6.81 -10.74 5.44
C MET A 41 -5.68 -11.60 4.92
N SER A 42 -6.03 -12.81 4.48
CA SER A 42 -5.06 -13.67 3.82
C SER A 42 -4.81 -13.17 2.40
N PRO A 43 -3.68 -13.55 1.77
CA PRO A 43 -3.47 -13.19 0.37
C PRO A 43 -4.62 -13.64 -0.54
N ASP A 44 -5.20 -14.79 -0.29
CA ASP A 44 -6.35 -15.28 -1.07
C ASP A 44 -7.55 -14.37 -0.91
N GLU A 45 -7.81 -13.90 0.32
CA GLU A 45 -8.90 -12.98 0.57
C GLU A 45 -8.67 -11.64 -0.13
N ILE A 46 -7.43 -11.15 -0.12
CA ILE A 46 -7.09 -9.90 -0.79
C ILE A 46 -7.38 -9.99 -2.28
N VAL A 47 -6.97 -11.09 -2.91
CA VAL A 47 -7.21 -11.28 -4.35
C VAL A 47 -8.70 -11.40 -4.63
N THR A 48 -9.45 -12.01 -3.72
CA THR A 48 -10.90 -12.10 -3.88
C THR A 48 -11.54 -10.72 -3.85
N GLN A 49 -11.07 -9.84 -2.97
CA GLN A 49 -11.61 -8.49 -2.86
C GLN A 49 -11.11 -7.58 -3.97
N VAL A 50 -9.90 -7.81 -4.47
CA VAL A 50 -9.29 -7.00 -5.52
C VAL A 50 -8.88 -7.92 -6.66
N PRO A 51 -9.82 -8.33 -7.51
CA PRO A 51 -9.55 -9.38 -8.51
C PRO A 51 -8.53 -9.01 -9.58
N SER A 52 -8.19 -7.72 -9.70
CA SER A 52 -7.15 -7.30 -10.65
C SER A 52 -5.76 -7.68 -10.19
N LEU A 53 -5.59 -8.03 -8.91
CA LEU A 53 -4.30 -8.46 -8.38
C LEU A 53 -4.17 -9.96 -8.44
N THR A 54 -2.94 -10.44 -8.61
CA THR A 54 -2.64 -11.87 -8.52
C THR A 54 -2.02 -12.17 -7.17
N LEU A 55 -1.99 -13.45 -6.80
CA LEU A 55 -1.30 -13.85 -5.57
C LEU A 55 0.15 -13.43 -5.60
N ALA A 56 0.80 -13.53 -6.78
CA ALA A 56 2.18 -13.10 -6.91
C ALA A 56 2.34 -11.61 -6.61
N ASP A 57 1.39 -10.78 -7.04
CA ASP A 57 1.41 -9.36 -6.73
C ASP A 57 1.34 -9.12 -5.23
N VAL A 58 0.44 -9.82 -4.56
CA VAL A 58 0.26 -9.65 -3.11
C VAL A 58 1.51 -10.10 -2.36
N HIS A 59 2.05 -11.25 -2.72
CA HIS A 59 3.27 -11.75 -2.06
C HIS A 59 4.47 -10.85 -2.35
N ALA A 60 4.56 -10.27 -3.55
CA ALA A 60 5.62 -9.33 -3.86
C ALA A 60 5.53 -8.08 -2.99
N ALA A 61 4.32 -7.57 -2.79
CA ALA A 61 4.12 -6.40 -1.94
C ALA A 61 4.50 -6.69 -0.50
N LEU A 62 4.13 -7.86 0.00
CA LEU A 62 4.49 -8.26 1.37
C LEU A 62 6.00 -8.45 1.51
N ALA A 63 6.64 -9.04 0.50
CA ALA A 63 8.09 -9.21 0.53
C ALA A 63 8.79 -7.85 0.56
N TYR A 64 8.32 -6.92 -0.25
CA TYR A 64 8.87 -5.57 -0.24
C TYR A 64 8.71 -4.95 1.16
N TYR A 65 7.53 -5.08 1.74
CA TYR A 65 7.28 -4.54 3.07
C TYR A 65 8.26 -5.10 4.10
N PHE A 66 8.46 -6.42 4.11
CA PHE A 66 9.33 -7.02 5.11
C PHE A 66 10.79 -6.61 4.94
N ASP A 67 11.19 -6.24 3.71
CA ASP A 67 12.52 -5.71 3.45
C ASP A 67 12.63 -4.21 3.71
N HIS A 68 11.50 -3.51 3.78
CA HIS A 68 11.47 -2.05 3.89
C HIS A 68 10.43 -1.59 4.91
N MET A 69 10.38 -2.25 6.05
CA MET A 69 9.35 -1.99 7.05
C MET A 69 9.35 -0.55 7.54
N GLU A 70 10.55 0.03 7.70
CA GLU A 70 10.68 1.40 8.15
C GLU A 70 10.02 2.38 7.18
N GLU A 71 10.29 2.20 5.89
CA GLU A 71 9.72 3.04 4.85
C GLU A 71 8.20 3.03 4.89
N ILE A 72 7.62 1.83 4.98
CA ILE A 72 6.17 1.69 4.97
C ILE A 72 5.54 2.22 6.25
N ARG A 73 6.21 2.04 7.38
CA ARG A 73 5.73 2.59 8.65
C ARG A 73 5.72 4.12 8.64
N GLU A 74 6.76 4.72 8.06
CA GLU A 74 6.81 6.18 7.93
C GLU A 74 5.72 6.68 7.02
N GLU A 75 5.47 5.97 5.91
CA GLU A 75 4.41 6.31 4.99
C GLU A 75 3.05 6.25 5.69
N MET A 76 2.84 5.21 6.50
CA MET A 76 1.61 5.04 7.24
C MET A 76 1.40 6.17 8.26
N GLN A 77 2.47 6.54 8.96
CA GLN A 77 2.40 7.63 9.92
C GLN A 77 2.10 8.97 9.25
N ALA A 78 2.72 9.22 8.10
CA ALA A 78 2.48 10.45 7.36
C ALA A 78 1.02 10.54 6.91
N GLU A 79 0.48 9.43 6.43
CA GLU A 79 -0.91 9.39 6.00
C GLU A 79 -1.87 9.60 7.17
N ARG A 80 -1.56 9.00 8.32
CA ARG A 80 -2.37 9.19 9.52
C ARG A 80 -2.33 10.63 9.99
N ALA A 81 -1.15 11.26 9.96
CA ALA A 81 -1.01 12.65 10.35
C ALA A 81 -1.81 13.58 9.43
N GLN A 82 -1.79 13.29 8.13
CA GLN A 82 -2.56 14.08 7.18
C GLN A 82 -4.07 13.93 7.42
N ALA A 83 -4.51 12.73 7.74
CA ALA A 83 -5.92 12.48 8.02
C ALA A 83 -6.37 13.22 9.27
N GLU A 84 -5.53 13.23 10.30
CA GLU A 84 -5.84 13.95 11.53
C GLU A 84 -5.88 15.45 11.31
N GLU A 85 -4.94 15.98 10.53
CA GLU A 85 -4.91 17.39 10.19
C GLU A 85 -6.16 17.77 9.41
N PHE A 86 -6.57 16.94 8.46
CA PHE A 86 -7.76 17.19 7.68
C PHE A 86 -9.00 17.22 8.59
N ARG A 87 -9.13 16.27 9.52
CA ARG A 87 -10.26 16.22 10.43
C ARG A 87 -10.31 17.46 11.35
N ARG A 88 -9.13 17.96 11.74
CA ARG A 88 -9.06 19.12 12.61
C ARG A 88 -9.50 20.38 11.89
N THR A 89 -9.13 20.51 10.59
CA THR A 89 -9.49 21.69 9.82
C THR A 89 -10.83 21.56 9.11
N HIS A 90 -11.35 20.33 8.99
CA HIS A 90 -12.64 20.05 8.35
C HIS A 90 -13.48 19.17 9.27
N PRO A 91 -13.86 19.67 10.46
CA PRO A 91 -14.58 18.83 11.39
C PRO A 91 -15.94 18.43 10.83
N LEU A 92 -16.29 17.17 11.09
CA LEU A 92 -17.60 16.68 10.72
C LEU A 92 -18.61 17.24 11.70
N THR A 93 -19.57 17.96 11.19
CA THR A 93 -20.67 18.44 12.02
C THR A 93 -21.85 17.51 11.82
N ALA A 94 -22.31 16.96 12.89
CA ALA A 94 -23.43 16.04 12.83
C ALA A 94 -24.73 16.79 12.59
#